data_448e804f527c24aa3e3c210ddceff1b5
#
_entry.id   448e804f527c24aa3e3c210ddceff1b5
#
_cell.length_a   1.000
_cell.length_b   1.000
_cell.length_c   1.000
_cell.angle_alpha   90.00
_cell.angle_beta   90.00
_cell.angle_gamma   90.00
#
_symmetry.space_group_name_H-M   'P 1'
#
loop_
_entity.id
_entity.type
_entity.pdbx_description
1 polymer ?
#
loop_
_entity_poly.entity_id
_entity_poly.type
_entity_poly.pdbx_seq_one_letter_code
_entity_poly.pdbx_strand_id
1 'polypeptide(L)'
;MIKSVKDLKAYEDVFTLIDECTDNYVFVYDLENDLFHISKSALDTFTLEEEHIKLASSALKPLVYPKDWDRLAADIRAVRNQEKAQHNLEYRLITKDDEIIWVSGKSRTFFNENGEPFMLIGCICEIGKHNKYDNVTSLYCEDVLKERYALAKIAEPQPVTGTILLIG
;
A
#
# COMPACT_ATOMS: atom_id res chain seq x y z
N MET A 1 17.14 -15.42 9.28
CA MET A 1 16.51 -15.36 10.62
C MET A 1 17.16 -14.21 11.38
N ILE A 2 16.37 -13.22 11.82
CA ILE A 2 16.86 -12.06 12.59
C ILE A 2 17.17 -12.58 14.00
N LYS A 3 18.47 -12.78 14.30
CA LYS A 3 18.92 -13.37 15.58
C LYS A 3 19.73 -12.38 16.47
N SER A 4 19.97 -11.15 15.99
CA SER A 4 20.82 -10.20 16.73
C SER A 4 20.45 -8.75 16.44
N VAL A 5 20.91 -7.82 17.29
CA VAL A 5 20.78 -6.35 17.07
C VAL A 5 21.42 -5.91 15.75
N LYS A 6 22.48 -6.61 15.28
CA LYS A 6 23.09 -6.35 13.97
C LYS A 6 22.14 -6.73 12.82
N ASP A 7 21.39 -7.81 12.99
CA ASP A 7 20.39 -8.24 11.99
C ASP A 7 19.22 -7.25 11.92
N LEU A 8 18.82 -6.66 13.06
CA LEU A 8 17.78 -5.63 13.13
C LEU A 8 18.19 -4.36 12.36
N LYS A 9 19.43 -3.91 12.56
CA LYS A 9 19.93 -2.72 11.84
C LYS A 9 20.05 -2.97 10.35
N ALA A 10 20.57 -4.12 9.94
CA ALA A 10 20.62 -4.49 8.53
C ALA A 10 19.22 -4.59 7.90
N TYR A 11 18.23 -5.01 8.68
CA TYR A 11 16.85 -5.03 8.27
C TYR A 11 16.29 -3.61 8.06
N GLU A 12 16.53 -2.69 9.01
CA GLU A 12 16.10 -1.28 8.90
C GLU A 12 16.74 -0.60 7.69
N ASP A 13 18.04 -0.83 7.45
CA ASP A 13 18.76 -0.29 6.30
C ASP A 13 18.14 -0.81 4.95
N VAL A 14 17.82 -2.10 4.88
CA VAL A 14 17.16 -2.69 3.68
C VAL A 14 15.74 -2.17 3.53
N PHE A 15 14.99 -2.04 4.61
CA PHE A 15 13.62 -1.51 4.58
C PHE A 15 13.60 -0.07 4.05
N THR A 16 14.48 0.79 4.57
CA THR A 16 14.65 2.17 4.13
C THR A 16 15.02 2.24 2.64
N LEU A 17 15.96 1.40 2.21
CA LEU A 17 16.36 1.35 0.79
C LEU A 17 15.20 0.95 -0.12
N ILE A 18 14.37 -0.01 0.28
CA ILE A 18 13.20 -0.42 -0.50
C ILE A 18 12.17 0.71 -0.54
N ASP A 19 11.92 1.38 0.59
CA ASP A 19 11.00 2.52 0.65
C ASP A 19 11.42 3.65 -0.30
N GLU A 20 12.72 3.98 -0.35
CA GLU A 20 13.26 4.97 -1.28
C GLU A 20 13.20 4.57 -2.77
N CYS A 21 13.11 3.27 -3.06
CA CYS A 21 13.11 2.74 -4.43
C CYS A 21 11.71 2.46 -5.00
N THR A 22 10.63 2.65 -4.21
CA THR A 22 9.27 2.31 -4.64
C THR A 22 8.27 3.39 -4.24
N ASP A 23 7.25 3.57 -5.06
CA ASP A 23 6.09 4.41 -4.76
C ASP A 23 5.02 3.64 -3.94
N ASN A 24 5.29 2.39 -3.57
CA ASN A 24 4.38 1.57 -2.79
C ASN A 24 4.68 1.70 -1.31
N TYR A 25 3.67 1.55 -0.46
CA TYR A 25 3.85 1.52 0.98
C TYR A 25 4.36 0.14 1.40
N VAL A 26 5.64 0.06 1.75
CA VAL A 26 6.26 -1.17 2.25
C VAL A 26 5.89 -1.34 3.72
N PHE A 27 5.68 -2.58 4.16
CA PHE A 27 5.38 -2.85 5.56
C PHE A 27 5.98 -4.15 6.07
N VAL A 28 6.17 -4.18 7.38
CA VAL A 28 6.44 -5.38 8.17
C VAL A 28 5.47 -5.45 9.33
N TYR A 29 4.85 -6.59 9.49
CA TYR A 29 3.93 -6.85 10.56
C TYR A 29 4.42 -8.01 11.41
N ASP A 30 4.83 -7.70 12.64
CA ASP A 30 5.14 -8.68 13.69
C ASP A 30 3.81 -9.18 14.28
N LEU A 31 3.48 -10.41 13.96
CA LEU A 31 2.23 -11.04 14.36
C LEU A 31 2.20 -11.41 15.85
N GLU A 32 3.37 -11.65 16.46
CA GLU A 32 3.46 -12.05 17.86
C GLU A 32 3.23 -10.86 18.81
N ASN A 33 3.82 -9.71 18.45
CA ASN A 33 3.79 -8.51 19.30
C ASN A 33 2.73 -7.48 18.85
N ASP A 34 1.99 -7.76 17.77
CA ASP A 34 1.03 -6.84 17.14
C ASP A 34 1.67 -5.48 16.80
N LEU A 35 2.90 -5.53 16.23
CA LEU A 35 3.67 -4.37 15.83
C LEU A 35 3.69 -4.26 14.31
N PHE A 36 3.32 -3.10 13.80
CA PHE A 36 3.33 -2.82 12.38
C PHE A 36 4.31 -1.70 12.08
N HIS A 37 5.27 -1.98 11.21
CA HIS A 37 6.20 -0.99 10.68
C HIS A 37 5.84 -0.72 9.24
N ILE A 38 5.57 0.53 8.90
CA ILE A 38 5.20 0.97 7.55
C ILE A 38 6.18 2.03 7.07
N SER A 39 6.36 2.11 5.78
CA SER A 39 7.21 3.10 5.11
C SER A 39 6.80 4.53 5.47
N LYS A 40 7.79 5.41 5.50
CA LYS A 40 7.60 6.82 5.84
C LYS A 40 6.64 7.53 4.89
N SER A 41 6.64 7.16 3.61
CA SER A 41 5.73 7.68 2.59
C SER A 41 4.24 7.49 2.94
N ALA A 42 3.91 6.47 3.75
CA ALA A 42 2.55 6.25 4.23
C ALA A 42 2.07 7.34 5.18
N LEU A 43 2.97 7.98 5.96
CA LEU A 43 2.62 9.06 6.88
C LEU A 43 2.16 10.32 6.14
N ASP A 44 2.61 10.50 4.91
CA ASP A 44 2.20 11.63 4.06
C ASP A 44 0.78 11.45 3.51
N THR A 45 0.32 10.19 3.40
CA THR A 45 -0.97 9.84 2.80
C THR A 45 -2.04 9.53 3.84
N PHE A 46 -1.68 8.84 4.91
CA PHE A 46 -2.63 8.34 5.92
C PHE A 46 -2.50 9.08 7.25
N THR A 47 -3.56 9.04 8.05
CA THR A 47 -3.54 9.59 9.41
C THR A 47 -2.81 8.62 10.35
N LEU A 48 -1.47 8.68 10.28
CA LEU A 48 -0.54 7.91 11.11
C LEU A 48 0.41 8.87 11.80
N GLU A 49 0.71 8.63 13.08
CA GLU A 49 1.60 9.48 13.88
C GLU A 49 3.07 9.08 13.75
N GLU A 50 3.33 7.80 13.55
CA GLU A 50 4.68 7.22 13.49
C GLU A 50 4.73 6.00 12.57
N GLU A 51 5.95 5.64 12.13
CA GLU A 51 6.19 4.48 11.28
C GLU A 51 6.02 3.15 12.04
N HIS A 52 6.22 3.16 13.37
CA HIS A 52 6.16 1.99 14.23
C HIS A 52 4.86 1.99 15.06
N ILE A 53 3.87 1.25 14.61
CA ILE A 53 2.52 1.25 15.15
C ILE A 53 2.34 0.06 16.09
N LYS A 54 2.09 0.33 17.38
CA LYS A 54 1.72 -0.68 18.37
C LYS A 54 0.22 -0.92 18.32
N LEU A 55 -0.20 -2.14 18.73
CA LEU A 55 -1.59 -2.56 18.68
C LEU A 55 -2.18 -2.34 17.27
N ALA A 56 -1.43 -2.81 16.28
CA ALA A 56 -1.66 -2.56 14.87
C ALA A 56 -3.09 -2.88 14.44
N SER A 57 -3.66 -3.97 14.94
CA SER A 57 -5.03 -4.38 14.66
C SER A 57 -6.06 -3.30 15.03
N SER A 58 -5.82 -2.53 16.10
CA SER A 58 -6.70 -1.45 16.54
C SER A 58 -6.37 -0.13 15.85
N ALA A 59 -5.09 0.17 15.69
CA ALA A 59 -4.61 1.45 15.15
C ALA A 59 -4.86 1.57 13.62
N LEU A 60 -4.79 0.47 12.88
CA LEU A 60 -5.03 0.46 11.44
C LEU A 60 -6.52 0.41 11.07
N LYS A 61 -7.39 -0.02 11.99
CA LYS A 61 -8.82 -0.13 11.72
C LYS A 61 -9.47 1.16 11.22
N PRO A 62 -9.19 2.36 11.75
CA PRO A 62 -9.76 3.62 11.26
C PRO A 62 -9.33 3.98 9.83
N LEU A 63 -8.18 3.48 9.38
CA LEU A 63 -7.68 3.74 8.02
C LEU A 63 -8.35 2.87 6.98
N VAL A 64 -8.95 1.75 7.37
CA VAL A 64 -9.62 0.83 6.47
C VAL A 64 -11.07 1.25 6.30
N TYR A 65 -11.55 1.29 5.05
CA TYR A 65 -12.96 1.55 4.79
C TYR A 65 -13.85 0.57 5.56
N PRO A 66 -14.87 1.03 6.31
CA PRO A 66 -15.57 0.19 7.29
C PRO A 66 -16.13 -1.14 6.75
N LYS A 67 -16.61 -1.15 5.50
CA LYS A 67 -17.15 -2.37 4.88
C LYS A 67 -16.08 -3.41 4.51
N ASP A 68 -14.80 -3.03 4.49
CA ASP A 68 -13.70 -3.92 4.09
C ASP A 68 -12.94 -4.48 5.29
N TRP A 69 -13.13 -3.88 6.49
CA TRP A 69 -12.40 -4.26 7.70
C TRP A 69 -12.55 -5.73 8.08
N ASP A 70 -13.77 -6.25 8.12
CA ASP A 70 -14.01 -7.64 8.54
C ASP A 70 -13.35 -8.63 7.59
N ARG A 71 -13.33 -8.33 6.29
CA ARG A 71 -12.67 -9.15 5.27
C ARG A 71 -11.14 -9.11 5.42
N LEU A 72 -10.56 -7.93 5.64
CA LEU A 72 -9.13 -7.78 5.88
C LEU A 72 -8.71 -8.49 7.17
N ALA A 73 -9.44 -8.28 8.27
CA ALA A 73 -9.16 -8.92 9.54
C ALA A 73 -9.30 -10.46 9.47
N ALA A 74 -10.26 -10.97 8.69
CA ALA A 74 -10.42 -12.41 8.46
C ALA A 74 -9.24 -12.96 7.64
N ASP A 75 -8.77 -12.24 6.62
CA ASP A 75 -7.63 -12.64 5.80
C ASP A 75 -6.33 -12.75 6.63
N ILE A 76 -6.05 -11.75 7.48
CA ILE A 76 -4.89 -11.77 8.37
C ILE A 76 -5.00 -12.92 9.39
N ARG A 77 -6.19 -13.17 9.95
CA ARG A 77 -6.41 -14.32 10.84
C ARG A 77 -6.17 -15.65 10.14
N ALA A 78 -6.61 -15.82 8.89
CA ALA A 78 -6.38 -17.03 8.11
C ALA A 78 -4.89 -17.28 7.88
N VAL A 79 -4.09 -16.23 7.65
CA VAL A 79 -2.62 -16.34 7.59
C VAL A 79 -2.04 -16.73 8.94
N ARG A 80 -2.48 -16.09 10.04
CA ARG A 80 -2.01 -16.39 11.39
C ARG A 80 -2.34 -17.83 11.82
N ASN A 81 -3.49 -18.34 11.41
CA ASN A 81 -3.92 -19.71 11.66
C ASN A 81 -3.35 -20.75 10.68
N GLN A 82 -2.47 -20.34 9.76
CA GLN A 82 -1.90 -21.18 8.69
C GLN A 82 -2.94 -21.77 7.71
N GLU A 83 -4.13 -21.19 7.66
CA GLU A 83 -5.17 -21.55 6.70
C GLU A 83 -4.85 -20.98 5.31
N LYS A 84 -3.99 -19.97 5.26
CA LYS A 84 -3.56 -19.25 4.07
C LYS A 84 -2.05 -18.95 4.14
N ALA A 85 -1.33 -19.19 3.04
CA ALA A 85 0.12 -19.02 3.01
C ALA A 85 0.59 -17.57 2.88
N GLN A 86 -0.26 -16.68 2.35
CA GLN A 86 0.10 -15.30 2.01
C GLN A 86 -1.12 -14.39 2.15
N HIS A 87 -0.89 -13.15 2.56
CA HIS A 87 -1.87 -12.09 2.41
C HIS A 87 -1.83 -11.58 0.95
N ASN A 88 -2.98 -11.57 0.30
CA ASN A 88 -3.18 -11.00 -1.03
C ASN A 88 -4.64 -10.59 -1.15
N LEU A 89 -4.92 -9.30 -0.96
CA LEU A 89 -6.27 -8.77 -0.89
C LEU A 89 -6.34 -7.36 -1.46
N GLU A 90 -7.40 -7.06 -2.17
CA GLU A 90 -7.77 -5.70 -2.57
C GLU A 90 -8.80 -5.15 -1.60
N TYR A 91 -8.59 -3.94 -1.10
CA TYR A 91 -9.47 -3.26 -0.14
C TYR A 91 -9.31 -1.76 -0.26
N ARG A 92 -10.17 -1.02 0.44
CA ARG A 92 -10.14 0.44 0.42
C ARG A 92 -9.51 0.98 1.70
N LEU A 93 -8.68 1.99 1.52
CA LEU A 93 -8.14 2.80 2.61
C LEU A 93 -8.71 4.22 2.54
N ILE A 94 -8.71 4.89 3.68
CA ILE A 94 -9.12 6.29 3.85
C ILE A 94 -7.84 7.10 4.07
N THR A 95 -7.61 8.09 3.22
CA THR A 95 -6.47 9.02 3.36
C THR A 95 -6.72 10.05 4.44
N LYS A 96 -5.69 10.84 4.80
CA LYS A 96 -5.83 11.96 5.75
C LYS A 96 -6.76 13.08 5.28
N ASP A 97 -7.02 13.13 3.97
CA ASP A 97 -7.94 14.10 3.34
C ASP A 97 -9.35 13.51 3.15
N ASP A 98 -9.67 12.42 3.85
CA ASP A 98 -10.95 11.69 3.78
C ASP A 98 -11.27 11.08 2.39
N GLU A 99 -10.28 10.95 1.52
CA GLU A 99 -10.45 10.30 0.24
C GLU A 99 -10.40 8.78 0.39
N ILE A 100 -11.24 8.09 -0.39
CA ILE A 100 -11.27 6.61 -0.43
C ILE A 100 -10.44 6.15 -1.62
N ILE A 101 -9.36 5.44 -1.36
CA ILE A 101 -8.49 4.87 -2.39
C ILE A 101 -8.57 3.34 -2.38
N TRP A 102 -8.53 2.73 -3.56
CA TRP A 102 -8.37 1.29 -3.69
C TRP A 102 -6.91 0.90 -3.63
N VAL A 103 -6.61 -0.13 -2.86
CA VAL A 103 -5.27 -0.67 -2.71
C VAL A 103 -5.24 -2.19 -2.87
N SER A 104 -4.09 -2.70 -3.32
CA SER A 104 -3.74 -4.12 -3.32
C SER A 104 -2.67 -4.36 -2.27
N GLY A 105 -3.03 -5.02 -1.17
CA GLY A 105 -2.10 -5.46 -0.14
C GLY A 105 -1.57 -6.86 -0.46
N LYS A 106 -0.25 -7.01 -0.50
CA LYS A 106 0.41 -8.30 -0.74
C LYS A 106 1.53 -8.49 0.24
N SER A 107 1.61 -9.67 0.87
CA SER A 107 2.72 -9.99 1.75
C SER A 107 3.11 -11.46 1.67
N ARG A 108 4.35 -11.72 2.08
CA ARG A 108 4.88 -13.04 2.33
C ARG A 108 4.95 -13.31 3.83
N THR A 109 4.57 -14.51 4.21
CA THR A 109 4.64 -14.98 5.60
C THR A 109 6.02 -15.59 5.89
N PHE A 110 6.57 -15.24 7.04
CA PHE A 110 7.78 -15.84 7.60
C PHE A 110 7.41 -16.66 8.83
N PHE A 111 8.09 -17.79 8.97
CA PHE A 111 7.81 -18.79 10.01
C PHE A 111 9.00 -18.93 10.95
N ASN A 112 8.73 -19.09 12.24
CA ASN A 112 9.74 -19.39 13.25
C ASN A 112 10.24 -20.85 13.14
N GLU A 113 11.14 -21.25 14.05
CA GLU A 113 11.73 -22.61 14.06
C GLU A 113 10.68 -23.71 14.34
N ASN A 114 9.55 -23.34 14.96
CA ASN A 114 8.45 -24.25 15.24
C ASN A 114 7.45 -24.36 14.07
N GLY A 115 7.66 -23.61 12.99
CA GLY A 115 6.76 -23.57 11.85
C GLY A 115 5.53 -22.67 12.07
N GLU A 116 5.56 -21.78 13.06
CA GLU A 116 4.46 -20.85 13.35
C GLU A 116 4.71 -19.53 12.62
N PRO A 117 3.68 -18.90 12.03
CA PRO A 117 3.81 -17.62 11.37
C PRO A 117 4.07 -16.50 12.39
N PHE A 118 5.19 -15.82 12.28
CA PHE A 118 5.56 -14.75 13.21
C PHE A 118 5.63 -13.37 12.57
N MET A 119 5.81 -13.28 11.25
CA MET A 119 5.99 -12.01 10.57
C MET A 119 5.43 -12.03 9.16
N LEU A 120 4.82 -10.90 8.74
CA LEU A 120 4.49 -10.60 7.36
C LEU A 120 5.37 -9.48 6.84
N ILE A 121 5.93 -9.64 5.64
CA ILE A 121 6.62 -8.57 4.92
C ILE A 121 5.93 -8.39 3.58
N GLY A 122 5.59 -7.15 3.24
CA GLY A 122 4.84 -6.89 2.04
C GLY A 122 4.78 -5.43 1.63
N CYS A 123 3.91 -5.18 0.68
CA CYS A 123 3.62 -3.83 0.21
C CYS A 123 2.12 -3.63 0.00
N ILE A 124 1.71 -2.38 0.12
CA ILE A 124 0.39 -1.88 -0.24
C ILE A 124 0.57 -0.98 -1.45
N CYS A 125 -0.06 -1.33 -2.56
CA CYS A 125 0.02 -0.62 -3.83
C CYS A 125 -1.32 0.05 -4.10
N GLU A 126 -1.35 1.34 -4.42
CA GLU A 126 -2.57 2.00 -4.86
C GLU A 126 -2.98 1.49 -6.24
N ILE A 127 -4.25 1.08 -6.37
CA ILE A 127 -4.81 0.61 -7.63
C ILE A 127 -5.23 1.85 -8.43
N GLY A 128 -4.69 1.99 -9.64
CA GLY A 128 -5.02 3.08 -10.56
C GLY A 128 -4.04 4.25 -10.57
N LYS A 129 -3.24 4.46 -9.51
CA LYS A 129 -2.32 5.61 -9.43
C LYS A 129 -1.12 5.55 -10.40
N HIS A 130 -0.70 4.37 -10.80
CA HIS A 130 0.49 4.17 -11.64
C HIS A 130 0.23 3.81 -13.09
N ASN A 131 -1.01 3.58 -13.47
CA ASN A 131 -1.34 3.30 -14.87
C ASN A 131 -1.57 4.61 -15.63
N LYS A 132 -0.48 5.21 -16.15
CA LYS A 132 -0.60 6.29 -17.13
C LYS A 132 -1.44 5.87 -18.35
N TYR A 133 -1.50 4.56 -18.58
CA TYR A 133 -2.25 3.94 -19.68
C TYR A 133 -3.17 2.86 -19.12
N ASP A 134 -4.36 2.77 -19.64
CA ASP A 134 -5.24 1.64 -19.45
C ASP A 134 -4.59 0.37 -20.01
N ASN A 135 -4.50 -0.69 -19.20
CA ASN A 135 -3.77 -1.91 -19.55
C ASN A 135 -4.41 -2.70 -20.71
N VAL A 136 -5.67 -2.46 -21.01
CA VAL A 136 -6.42 -3.14 -22.07
C VAL A 136 -6.36 -2.37 -23.37
N THR A 137 -6.55 -1.06 -23.29
CA THR A 137 -6.67 -0.19 -24.47
C THR A 137 -5.38 0.54 -24.82
N SER A 138 -4.38 0.59 -23.92
CA SER A 138 -3.14 1.39 -24.04
C SER A 138 -3.40 2.89 -24.19
N LEU A 139 -4.60 3.36 -23.86
CA LEU A 139 -4.96 4.78 -23.85
C LEU A 139 -4.59 5.42 -22.50
N TYR A 140 -4.44 6.73 -22.48
CA TYR A 140 -4.22 7.46 -21.24
C TYR A 140 -5.44 7.34 -20.32
N CYS A 141 -5.20 7.05 -19.05
CA CYS A 141 -6.23 7.17 -18.03
C CYS A 141 -6.70 8.63 -17.91
N GLU A 142 -7.93 8.83 -17.48
CA GLU A 142 -8.60 10.15 -17.46
C GLU A 142 -7.79 11.22 -16.70
N ASP A 143 -7.18 10.86 -15.57
CA ASP A 143 -6.40 11.79 -14.74
C ASP A 143 -5.14 12.28 -15.45
N VAL A 144 -4.41 11.38 -16.12
CA VAL A 144 -3.23 11.73 -16.92
C VAL A 144 -3.61 12.61 -18.10
N LEU A 145 -4.76 12.36 -18.70
CA LEU A 145 -5.27 13.18 -19.81
C LEU A 145 -5.59 14.60 -19.33
N LYS A 146 -6.24 14.75 -18.17
CA LYS A 146 -6.53 16.06 -17.55
C LYS A 146 -5.26 16.83 -17.21
N GLU A 147 -4.26 16.16 -16.62
CA GLU A 147 -2.97 16.78 -16.30
C GLU A 147 -2.24 17.26 -17.55
N ARG A 148 -2.14 16.41 -18.58
CA ARG A 148 -1.52 16.80 -19.86
C ARG A 148 -2.24 17.95 -20.56
N TYR A 149 -3.56 17.96 -20.50
CA TYR A 149 -4.35 19.05 -21.04
C TYR A 149 -4.13 20.37 -20.28
N ALA A 150 -4.02 20.32 -18.95
CA ALA A 150 -3.70 21.49 -18.14
C ALA A 150 -2.30 22.03 -18.46
N LEU A 151 -1.30 21.16 -18.59
CA LEU A 151 0.08 21.52 -18.97
C LEU A 151 0.14 22.11 -20.37
N ALA A 152 -0.56 21.55 -21.35
CA ALA A 152 -0.63 22.07 -22.71
C ALA A 152 -1.23 23.48 -22.76
N LYS A 153 -2.25 23.76 -21.94
CA LYS A 153 -2.84 25.11 -21.84
C LYS A 153 -1.87 26.16 -21.28
N ILE A 154 -0.93 25.76 -20.42
CA ILE A 154 0.09 26.65 -19.85
C ILE A 154 1.20 26.92 -20.87
N ALA A 155 1.57 25.90 -21.66
CA ALA A 155 2.68 25.97 -22.60
C ALA A 155 2.36 26.75 -23.89
N GLU A 156 1.08 26.74 -24.33
CA GLU A 156 0.64 27.42 -25.54
C GLU A 156 -0.59 28.30 -25.26
N PRO A 157 -0.49 29.64 -25.35
CA PRO A 157 -1.63 30.53 -25.13
C PRO A 157 -2.66 30.54 -26.28
N GLN A 158 -2.48 29.72 -27.29
CA GLN A 158 -3.46 29.50 -28.38
C GLN A 158 -4.51 28.46 -28.00
N PRO A 159 -5.75 28.54 -28.48
CA PRO A 159 -6.78 27.55 -28.21
C PRO A 159 -6.37 26.18 -28.74
N VAL A 160 -6.11 25.24 -27.85
CA VAL A 160 -5.87 23.84 -28.20
C VAL A 160 -7.21 23.23 -28.57
N THR A 161 -7.38 22.87 -29.83
CA THR A 161 -8.57 22.13 -30.31
C THR A 161 -8.21 20.65 -30.46
N GLY A 162 -9.01 19.79 -29.86
CA GLY A 162 -8.86 18.33 -29.93
C GLY A 162 -10.15 17.63 -29.59
N THR A 163 -10.23 16.34 -29.93
CA THR A 163 -11.35 15.48 -29.58
C THR A 163 -10.92 14.51 -28.49
N ILE A 164 -11.66 14.46 -27.39
CA ILE A 164 -11.51 13.47 -26.34
C ILE A 164 -12.56 12.41 -26.56
N LEU A 165 -12.15 11.17 -26.82
CA LEU A 165 -13.04 10.02 -26.87
C LEU A 165 -12.98 9.28 -25.52
N LEU A 166 -14.08 9.29 -24.78
CA LEU A 166 -14.25 8.47 -23.58
C LEU A 166 -14.88 7.16 -24.01
N ILE A 167 -14.18 6.05 -23.74
CA ILE A 167 -14.67 4.70 -23.97
C ILE A 167 -15.04 4.14 -22.58
N GLY A 168 -16.31 3.92 -22.36
CA GLY A 168 -16.86 3.31 -21.13
C GLY A 168 -17.02 1.80 -21.26
#